data_67a6f6c9d0a43f5682fc70780acd7931
#
_entry.id   67a6f6c9d0a43f5682fc70780acd7931
#
_cell.length_a   1.000
_cell.length_b   1.000
_cell.length_c   1.000
_cell.angle_alpha   90.00
_cell.angle_beta   90.00
_cell.angle_gamma   90.00
#
_symmetry.space_group_name_H-M   'P 1'
#
loop_
_entity.id
_entity.type
_entity.pdbx_description
1 polymer ?
#
loop_
_entity_poly.entity_id
_entity_poly.type
_entity_poly.pdbx_seq_one_letter_code
_entity_poly.pdbx_strand_id
1 'polypeptide(L)'
;MKDIWLISDTHFGHSNILTFRDGGEDGPLIRGDLFSSVEEMDEYMIQQWNKYVKPGDKVYHLGDVFMGPKEDFIPKWKRLNGQKRLILGNHDDAKFFAKNELVAQILVWRMFPEFGLLLTHVPVHQSTLYEGRFRNYNGDAINVHGHIHQNPAPSPMHRVVCVEQIDYTPIHIEDVRDGRKS
;
A
#
# COMPACT_ATOMS: atom_id res chain seq x y z
N MET A 1 17.40 -14.77 1.64
CA MET A 1 17.06 -13.63 0.76
C MET A 1 16.20 -12.70 1.60
N LYS A 2 16.24 -11.36 1.41
CA LYS A 2 15.34 -10.45 2.13
C LYS A 2 14.01 -10.43 1.40
N ASP A 3 12.92 -10.68 2.12
CA ASP A 3 11.57 -10.70 1.55
C ASP A 3 11.14 -9.30 1.13
N ILE A 4 10.20 -9.24 0.17
CA ILE A 4 9.61 -7.99 -0.33
C ILE A 4 8.11 -8.03 -0.06
N TRP A 5 7.64 -7.04 0.68
CA TRP A 5 6.25 -6.88 1.08
C TRP A 5 5.64 -5.63 0.46
N LEU A 6 4.35 -5.69 0.13
CA LEU A 6 3.59 -4.61 -0.51
C LEU A 6 2.37 -4.28 0.35
N ILE A 7 2.04 -2.99 0.46
CA ILE A 7 0.87 -2.47 1.16
C ILE A 7 0.56 -1.07 0.66
N SER A 8 -0.66 -0.62 0.75
CA SER A 8 -1.08 0.74 0.39
C SER A 8 -2.22 1.25 1.25
N ASP A 9 -2.41 2.58 1.24
CA ASP A 9 -3.59 3.26 1.78
C ASP A 9 -3.84 2.97 3.27
N THR A 10 -2.78 2.92 4.06
CA THR A 10 -2.90 2.70 5.50
C THR A 10 -3.62 3.84 6.20
N HIS A 11 -3.42 5.09 5.76
CA HIS A 11 -4.06 6.29 6.32
C HIS A 11 -3.96 6.35 7.85
N PHE A 12 -2.79 6.07 8.42
CA PHE A 12 -2.56 6.14 9.86
C PHE A 12 -3.06 7.47 10.45
N GLY A 13 -3.79 7.39 11.55
CA GLY A 13 -4.31 8.56 12.24
C GLY A 13 -5.54 9.23 11.60
N HIS A 14 -6.11 8.66 10.54
CA HIS A 14 -7.26 9.24 9.83
C HIS A 14 -8.59 8.87 10.48
N SER A 15 -9.04 9.63 11.48
CA SER A 15 -10.28 9.32 12.20
C SER A 15 -11.53 9.29 11.31
N ASN A 16 -11.63 10.20 10.33
CA ASN A 16 -12.79 10.28 9.46
C ASN A 16 -12.96 9.07 8.53
N ILE A 17 -11.87 8.29 8.27
CA ILE A 17 -11.96 7.11 7.41
C ILE A 17 -12.90 6.03 7.98
N LEU A 18 -13.11 6.04 9.29
CA LEU A 18 -14.04 5.13 9.96
C LEU A 18 -15.52 5.47 9.69
N THR A 19 -15.80 6.66 9.17
CA THR A 19 -17.18 7.10 8.84
C THR A 19 -17.51 6.92 7.36
N PHE A 20 -16.53 6.57 6.52
CA PHE A 20 -16.75 6.40 5.10
C PHE A 20 -17.55 5.12 4.80
N ARG A 21 -18.50 5.24 3.86
CA ARG A 21 -19.42 4.17 3.48
C ARG A 21 -19.21 3.74 2.04
N ASP A 22 -19.45 2.47 1.78
CA ASP A 22 -19.47 1.92 0.43
C ASP A 22 -20.91 1.99 -0.11
N GLY A 23 -21.08 2.46 -1.36
CA GLY A 23 -22.38 2.51 -2.01
C GLY A 23 -23.32 3.65 -1.57
N GLY A 24 -22.81 4.68 -0.85
CA GLY A 24 -23.59 5.87 -0.45
C GLY A 24 -23.99 5.90 1.03
N GLU A 25 -24.93 6.81 1.40
CA GLU A 25 -25.26 7.11 2.81
C GLU A 25 -25.78 5.91 3.61
N ASP A 26 -26.47 4.98 2.96
CA ASP A 26 -27.03 3.78 3.60
C ASP A 26 -26.12 2.53 3.49
N GLY A 27 -24.97 2.66 2.84
CA GLY A 27 -24.03 1.55 2.67
C GLY A 27 -23.28 1.18 3.95
N PRO A 28 -22.61 0.00 3.99
CA PRO A 28 -21.78 -0.41 5.13
C PRO A 28 -20.61 0.54 5.31
N LEU A 29 -20.11 0.66 6.53
CA LEU A 29 -18.88 1.39 6.80
C LEU A 29 -17.69 0.62 6.26
N ILE A 30 -16.77 1.29 5.57
CA ILE A 30 -15.61 0.63 4.93
C ILE A 30 -14.65 0.09 5.98
N ARG A 31 -14.33 0.88 7.02
CA ARG A 31 -13.47 0.49 8.14
C ARG A 31 -14.15 0.54 9.49
N GLY A 32 -15.18 1.38 9.64
CA GLY A 32 -15.86 1.58 10.92
C GLY A 32 -16.67 0.38 11.41
N ASP A 33 -17.01 -0.58 10.56
CA ASP A 33 -17.61 -1.84 10.98
C ASP A 33 -16.58 -2.82 11.59
N LEU A 34 -15.28 -2.57 11.36
CA LEU A 34 -14.19 -3.39 11.87
C LEU A 34 -13.49 -2.76 13.08
N PHE A 35 -13.42 -1.43 13.13
CA PHE A 35 -12.67 -0.69 14.15
C PHE A 35 -13.54 0.36 14.81
N SER A 36 -13.54 0.39 16.15
CA SER A 36 -14.29 1.35 16.94
C SER A 36 -13.55 2.69 17.11
N SER A 37 -12.24 2.72 16.89
CA SER A 37 -11.42 3.93 16.96
C SER A 37 -10.23 3.89 15.98
N VAL A 38 -9.68 5.06 15.69
CA VAL A 38 -8.48 5.17 14.84
C VAL A 38 -7.26 4.56 15.52
N GLU A 39 -7.17 4.63 16.83
CA GLU A 39 -6.11 4.02 17.63
C GLU A 39 -6.14 2.50 17.51
N GLU A 40 -7.33 1.91 17.59
CA GLU A 40 -7.54 0.47 17.41
C GLU A 40 -7.14 0.03 15.99
N MET A 41 -7.56 0.77 14.96
CA MET A 41 -7.20 0.52 13.57
C MET A 41 -5.69 0.58 13.36
N ASP A 42 -5.05 1.66 13.82
CA ASP A 42 -3.62 1.85 13.69
C ASP A 42 -2.82 0.74 14.39
N GLU A 43 -3.22 0.40 15.61
CA GLU A 43 -2.54 -0.64 16.40
C GLU A 43 -2.72 -2.03 15.77
N TYR A 44 -3.90 -2.33 15.23
CA TYR A 44 -4.15 -3.56 14.49
C TYR A 44 -3.22 -3.67 13.26
N MET A 45 -3.12 -2.61 12.45
CA MET A 45 -2.22 -2.59 11.29
C MET A 45 -0.75 -2.77 11.69
N ILE A 46 -0.31 -2.13 12.80
CA ILE A 46 1.07 -2.30 13.30
C ILE A 46 1.33 -3.76 13.70
N GLN A 47 0.39 -4.39 14.39
CA GLN A 47 0.50 -5.79 14.81
C GLN A 47 0.55 -6.74 13.59
N GLN A 48 -0.37 -6.58 12.63
CA GLN A 48 -0.39 -7.38 11.41
C GLN A 48 0.89 -7.19 10.59
N TRP A 49 1.35 -5.95 10.43
CA TRP A 49 2.60 -5.67 9.75
C TRP A 49 3.79 -6.40 10.40
N ASN A 50 3.97 -6.24 11.70
CA ASN A 50 5.11 -6.82 12.42
C ASN A 50 5.05 -8.34 12.60
N LYS A 51 3.87 -8.94 12.44
CA LYS A 51 3.69 -10.40 12.46
C LYS A 51 4.40 -11.07 11.27
N TYR A 52 4.41 -10.42 10.11
CA TYR A 52 4.94 -11.00 8.87
C TYR A 52 6.27 -10.35 8.45
N VAL A 53 6.38 -9.04 8.52
CA VAL A 53 7.58 -8.30 8.10
C VAL A 53 8.67 -8.38 9.16
N LYS A 54 9.86 -8.82 8.76
CA LYS A 54 11.05 -8.88 9.62
C LYS A 54 11.89 -7.59 9.50
N PRO A 55 12.73 -7.25 10.48
CA PRO A 55 13.54 -6.03 10.45
C PRO A 55 14.44 -5.88 9.21
N GLY A 56 14.88 -7.00 8.62
CA GLY A 56 15.75 -7.00 7.44
C GLY A 56 15.04 -6.90 6.10
N ASP A 57 13.71 -7.09 6.06
CA ASP A 57 12.92 -7.15 4.84
C ASP A 57 12.76 -5.78 4.18
N LYS A 58 12.30 -5.78 2.94
CA LYS A 58 11.96 -4.57 2.20
C LYS A 58 10.43 -4.43 2.15
N VAL A 59 9.93 -3.24 2.44
CA VAL A 59 8.50 -2.94 2.29
C VAL A 59 8.34 -1.80 1.31
N TYR A 60 7.55 -2.00 0.27
CA TYR A 60 7.07 -0.94 -0.60
C TYR A 60 5.66 -0.55 -0.16
N HIS A 61 5.55 0.64 0.40
CA HIS A 61 4.26 1.26 0.66
C HIS A 61 3.85 2.04 -0.59
N LEU A 62 2.71 1.70 -1.16
CA LEU A 62 2.25 2.27 -2.43
C LEU A 62 1.41 3.55 -2.24
N GLY A 63 1.73 4.32 -1.21
CA GLY A 63 1.18 5.67 -1.02
C GLY A 63 0.00 5.75 -0.06
N ASP A 64 -0.36 6.99 0.27
CA ASP A 64 -1.40 7.36 1.21
C ASP A 64 -1.16 6.76 2.61
N VAL A 65 0.00 7.13 3.17
CA VAL A 65 0.53 6.52 4.39
C VAL A 65 -0.24 6.99 5.63
N PHE A 66 -0.45 8.31 5.78
CA PHE A 66 -1.09 8.85 6.97
C PHE A 66 -1.86 10.15 6.68
N MET A 67 -2.85 10.45 7.53
CA MET A 67 -3.69 11.66 7.48
C MET A 67 -3.88 12.34 8.84
N GLY A 68 -3.23 11.83 9.87
CA GLY A 68 -3.26 12.38 11.23
C GLY A 68 -2.15 13.40 11.51
N PRO A 69 -2.01 13.84 12.77
CA PRO A 69 -0.91 14.69 13.21
C PRO A 69 0.45 14.03 12.99
N LYS A 70 1.41 14.80 12.49
CA LYS A 70 2.77 14.30 12.17
C LYS A 70 3.52 13.80 13.41
N GLU A 71 3.30 14.44 14.54
CA GLU A 71 3.85 14.07 15.85
C GLU A 71 3.35 12.71 16.34
N ASP A 72 2.10 12.35 16.05
CA ASP A 72 1.53 11.05 16.43
C ASP A 72 1.92 9.95 15.45
N PHE A 73 2.11 10.29 14.18
CA PHE A 73 2.48 9.34 13.13
C PHE A 73 3.92 8.82 13.28
N ILE A 74 4.91 9.70 13.52
CA ILE A 74 6.32 9.32 13.55
C ILE A 74 6.62 8.17 14.54
N PRO A 75 6.12 8.19 15.79
CA PRO A 75 6.32 7.07 16.71
C PRO A 75 5.72 5.76 16.23
N LYS A 76 4.52 5.79 15.65
CA LYS A 76 3.84 4.61 15.07
C LYS A 76 4.66 4.02 13.91
N TRP A 77 5.10 4.88 12.97
CA TRP A 77 5.89 4.48 11.81
C TRP A 77 7.23 3.83 12.18
N LYS A 78 7.88 4.32 13.24
CA LYS A 78 9.15 3.77 13.74
C LYS A 78 9.01 2.38 14.37
N ARG A 79 7.81 1.99 14.80
CA ARG A 79 7.52 0.65 15.32
C ARG A 79 7.40 -0.42 14.24
N LEU A 80 7.17 -0.01 12.98
CA LEU A 80 7.02 -0.92 11.86
C LEU A 80 8.36 -1.51 11.43
N ASN A 81 8.44 -2.82 11.35
CA ASN A 81 9.62 -3.55 10.87
C ASN A 81 9.91 -3.28 9.39
N GLY A 82 11.13 -3.61 8.98
CA GLY A 82 11.57 -3.57 7.58
C GLY A 82 12.08 -2.22 7.10
N GLN A 83 12.78 -2.27 5.96
CA GLN A 83 13.29 -1.10 5.25
C GLN A 83 12.20 -0.56 4.33
N LYS A 84 11.53 0.48 4.78
CA LYS A 84 10.39 1.06 4.09
C LYS A 84 10.82 1.90 2.89
N ARG A 85 10.12 1.76 1.78
CA ARG A 85 10.22 2.56 0.54
C ARG A 85 8.83 3.07 0.20
N LEU A 86 8.73 4.32 -0.19
CA LEU A 86 7.47 4.97 -0.48
C LEU A 86 7.32 5.19 -1.98
N ILE A 87 6.24 4.69 -2.56
CA ILE A 87 5.70 5.19 -3.81
C ILE A 87 4.66 6.23 -3.43
N LEU A 88 4.86 7.47 -3.88
CA LEU A 88 4.03 8.60 -3.46
C LEU A 88 2.57 8.43 -3.85
N GLY A 89 1.70 8.55 -2.87
CA GLY A 89 0.27 8.76 -3.04
C GLY A 89 -0.09 10.24 -3.15
N ASN A 90 -1.35 10.52 -3.42
CA ASN A 90 -1.84 11.89 -3.58
C ASN A 90 -1.97 12.65 -2.25
N HIS A 91 -1.99 11.95 -1.12
CA HIS A 91 -2.00 12.55 0.23
C HIS A 91 -0.61 12.63 0.88
N ASP A 92 0.44 12.09 0.26
CA ASP A 92 1.76 12.04 0.87
C ASP A 92 2.56 13.34 0.70
N ASP A 93 3.18 13.80 1.79
CA ASP A 93 4.14 14.91 1.80
C ASP A 93 5.59 14.38 1.65
N ALA A 94 6.09 14.35 0.41
CA ALA A 94 7.44 13.86 0.09
C ALA A 94 8.53 14.58 0.88
N LYS A 95 8.38 15.91 1.12
CA LYS A 95 9.36 16.70 1.88
C LYS A 95 9.39 16.28 3.34
N PHE A 96 8.22 15.98 3.91
CA PHE A 96 8.13 15.48 5.28
C PHE A 96 8.83 14.12 5.44
N PHE A 97 8.59 13.16 4.55
CA PHE A 97 9.24 11.85 4.60
C PHE A 97 10.76 11.95 4.43
N ALA A 98 11.22 12.77 3.48
CA ALA A 98 12.66 12.99 3.24
C ALA A 98 13.35 13.68 4.41
N LYS A 99 12.78 14.77 4.93
CA LYS A 99 13.36 15.56 6.03
C LYS A 99 13.53 14.75 7.31
N ASN A 100 12.62 13.84 7.58
CA ASN A 100 12.61 13.01 8.81
C ASN A 100 13.24 11.63 8.60
N GLU A 101 13.82 11.36 7.43
CA GLU A 101 14.47 10.06 7.10
C GLU A 101 13.60 8.85 7.37
N LEU A 102 12.28 8.97 7.10
CA LEU A 102 11.29 7.94 7.46
C LEU A 102 11.29 6.75 6.51
N VAL A 103 11.86 6.91 5.32
CA VAL A 103 11.91 5.89 4.27
C VAL A 103 13.28 5.85 3.59
N ALA A 104 13.71 4.68 3.15
CA ALA A 104 14.98 4.50 2.45
C ALA A 104 14.96 5.07 1.01
N GLN A 105 13.80 5.15 0.40
CA GLN A 105 13.60 5.70 -0.95
C GLN A 105 12.20 6.32 -1.06
N ILE A 106 12.09 7.37 -1.90
CA ILE A 106 10.82 7.95 -2.36
C ILE A 106 10.79 7.81 -3.87
N LEU A 107 9.72 7.24 -4.39
CA LEU A 107 9.54 6.88 -5.80
C LEU A 107 8.17 7.35 -6.28
N VAL A 108 8.02 7.52 -7.59
CA VAL A 108 6.70 7.72 -8.22
C VAL A 108 6.14 6.39 -8.72
N TRP A 109 7.01 5.50 -9.18
CA TRP A 109 6.70 4.14 -9.62
C TRP A 109 7.93 3.24 -9.53
N ARG A 110 7.72 1.92 -9.55
CA ARG A 110 8.81 0.93 -9.57
C ARG A 110 8.43 -0.26 -10.45
N MET A 111 9.27 -0.57 -11.44
CA MET A 111 9.18 -1.83 -12.19
C MET A 111 10.07 -2.90 -11.55
N PHE A 112 9.53 -4.09 -11.37
CA PHE A 112 10.23 -5.32 -11.01
C PHE A 112 10.17 -6.29 -12.20
N PRO A 113 11.14 -6.25 -13.14
CA PRO A 113 11.13 -7.11 -14.32
C PRO A 113 11.14 -8.61 -13.96
N GLU A 114 11.81 -8.97 -12.88
CA GLU A 114 11.90 -10.35 -12.38
C GLU A 114 10.56 -10.95 -11.94
N PHE A 115 9.59 -10.09 -11.59
CA PHE A 115 8.23 -10.49 -11.21
C PHE A 115 7.19 -10.08 -12.26
N GLY A 116 7.55 -9.27 -13.26
CA GLY A 116 6.60 -8.68 -14.20
C GLY A 116 5.63 -7.68 -13.57
N LEU A 117 6.04 -7.01 -12.48
CA LEU A 117 5.18 -6.13 -11.70
C LEU A 117 5.59 -4.67 -11.81
N LEU A 118 4.63 -3.81 -12.15
CA LEU A 118 4.73 -2.36 -12.07
C LEU A 118 4.01 -1.87 -10.81
N LEU A 119 4.73 -1.27 -9.89
CA LEU A 119 4.15 -0.65 -8.69
C LEU A 119 3.88 0.83 -8.93
N THR A 120 2.67 1.27 -8.63
CA THR A 120 2.23 2.69 -8.66
C THR A 120 1.28 2.94 -7.50
N HIS A 121 0.96 4.20 -7.18
CA HIS A 121 -0.13 4.49 -6.26
C HIS A 121 -1.48 4.38 -6.97
N VAL A 122 -1.67 5.13 -8.04
CA VAL A 122 -2.90 5.07 -8.85
C VAL A 122 -2.82 3.97 -9.90
N PRO A 123 -3.95 3.33 -10.29
CA PRO A 123 -3.95 2.41 -11.41
C PRO A 123 -3.58 3.12 -12.72
N VAL A 124 -2.70 2.50 -13.50
CA VAL A 124 -2.35 3.01 -14.83
C VAL A 124 -3.26 2.41 -15.90
N HIS A 125 -3.40 3.10 -17.03
CA HIS A 125 -4.18 2.55 -18.14
C HIS A 125 -3.52 1.26 -18.67
N GLN A 126 -4.31 0.23 -18.96
CA GLN A 126 -3.80 -1.09 -19.37
C GLN A 126 -2.87 -1.06 -20.59
N SER A 127 -3.02 -0.08 -21.50
CA SER A 127 -2.13 0.05 -22.67
C SER A 127 -0.67 0.34 -22.31
N THR A 128 -0.39 0.80 -21.08
CA THR A 128 0.97 0.96 -20.56
C THR A 128 1.60 -0.35 -20.10
N LEU A 129 0.81 -1.41 -19.97
CA LEU A 129 1.24 -2.70 -19.40
C LEU A 129 1.61 -3.73 -20.46
N TYR A 130 1.28 -3.49 -21.74
CA TYR A 130 1.59 -4.43 -22.83
C TYR A 130 3.09 -4.58 -23.08
N GLU A 131 3.46 -5.71 -23.67
CA GLU A 131 4.82 -6.05 -24.06
C GLU A 131 5.54 -4.91 -24.79
N GLY A 132 6.85 -4.75 -24.50
CA GLY A 132 7.69 -3.70 -25.08
C GLY A 132 7.57 -2.31 -24.45
N ARG A 133 6.71 -2.12 -23.43
CA ARG A 133 6.56 -0.82 -22.74
C ARG A 133 7.65 -0.58 -21.69
N PHE A 134 8.24 -1.63 -21.16
CA PHE A 134 9.27 -1.52 -20.12
C PHE A 134 10.62 -2.06 -20.62
N ARG A 135 11.65 -1.24 -20.44
CA ARG A 135 13.02 -1.66 -20.73
C ARG A 135 13.41 -2.85 -19.84
N ASN A 136 14.04 -3.85 -20.44
CA ASN A 136 14.48 -5.08 -19.75
C ASN A 136 13.34 -6.00 -19.25
N TYR A 137 12.13 -5.87 -19.82
CA TYR A 137 11.03 -6.79 -19.58
C TYR A 137 10.30 -7.13 -20.88
N ASN A 138 10.26 -8.42 -21.21
CA ASN A 138 9.60 -8.97 -22.40
C ASN A 138 8.34 -9.71 -21.96
N GLY A 139 7.21 -9.06 -22.03
CA GLY A 139 5.90 -9.57 -21.66
C GLY A 139 4.96 -8.48 -21.15
N ASP A 140 3.72 -8.86 -20.93
CA ASP A 140 2.72 -7.96 -20.34
C ASP A 140 2.97 -7.82 -18.83
N ALA A 141 3.07 -6.59 -18.35
CA ALA A 141 3.24 -6.30 -16.94
C ALA A 141 1.89 -6.32 -16.20
N ILE A 142 1.93 -6.65 -14.91
CA ILE A 142 0.81 -6.48 -13.99
C ILE A 142 1.04 -5.19 -13.19
N ASN A 143 0.04 -4.31 -13.17
CA ASN A 143 0.07 -3.13 -12.32
C ASN A 143 -0.40 -3.47 -10.90
N VAL A 144 0.46 -3.27 -9.92
CA VAL A 144 0.12 -3.33 -8.50
C VAL A 144 -0.06 -1.92 -7.99
N HIS A 145 -1.21 -1.63 -7.38
CA HIS A 145 -1.54 -0.25 -7.02
C HIS A 145 -2.41 -0.17 -5.76
N GLY A 146 -2.54 1.05 -5.24
CA GLY A 146 -3.43 1.47 -4.18
C GLY A 146 -4.61 2.31 -4.68
N HIS A 147 -4.91 3.36 -3.92
CA HIS A 147 -5.79 4.48 -4.23
C HIS A 147 -7.30 4.17 -4.29
N ILE A 148 -7.70 3.03 -4.77
CA ILE A 148 -9.13 2.71 -5.02
C ILE A 148 -9.81 2.01 -3.84
N HIS A 149 -9.10 1.80 -2.73
CA HIS A 149 -9.60 1.20 -1.49
C HIS A 149 -10.32 -0.14 -1.73
N GLN A 150 -11.60 -0.26 -1.32
CA GLN A 150 -12.41 -1.47 -1.48
C GLN A 150 -12.90 -1.71 -2.93
N ASN A 151 -12.73 -0.74 -3.82
CA ASN A 151 -13.23 -0.86 -5.19
C ASN A 151 -12.47 -1.93 -5.98
N PRO A 152 -13.15 -2.63 -6.91
CA PRO A 152 -12.54 -3.71 -7.68
C PRO A 152 -11.43 -3.22 -8.61
N ALA A 153 -10.44 -4.07 -8.85
CA ALA A 153 -9.37 -3.79 -9.81
C ALA A 153 -9.93 -3.47 -11.21
N PRO A 154 -9.36 -2.46 -11.93
CA PRO A 154 -9.88 -2.01 -13.23
C PRO A 154 -9.86 -3.07 -14.34
N SER A 155 -8.95 -4.04 -14.27
CA SER A 155 -8.83 -5.14 -15.24
C SER A 155 -8.05 -6.32 -14.66
N PRO A 156 -8.01 -7.49 -15.33
CA PRO A 156 -7.18 -8.63 -14.93
C PRO A 156 -5.67 -8.35 -14.85
N MET A 157 -5.20 -7.27 -15.50
CA MET A 157 -3.80 -6.82 -15.44
C MET A 157 -3.50 -5.94 -14.22
N HIS A 158 -4.44 -5.80 -13.28
CA HIS A 158 -4.28 -5.00 -12.07
C HIS A 158 -4.38 -5.86 -10.81
N ARG A 159 -3.63 -5.48 -9.78
CA ARG A 159 -3.69 -6.04 -8.41
C ARG A 159 -3.77 -4.89 -7.42
N VAL A 160 -4.76 -4.93 -6.56
CA VAL A 160 -4.97 -3.91 -5.51
C VAL A 160 -4.31 -4.39 -4.22
N VAL A 161 -3.53 -3.52 -3.58
CA VAL A 161 -2.91 -3.77 -2.28
C VAL A 161 -3.30 -2.72 -1.24
N CYS A 162 -4.48 -2.09 -1.44
CA CYS A 162 -5.12 -1.30 -0.40
C CYS A 162 -5.45 -2.21 0.80
N VAL A 163 -5.27 -1.69 2.00
CA VAL A 163 -5.43 -2.48 3.23
C VAL A 163 -6.79 -3.18 3.34
N GLU A 164 -7.85 -2.59 2.80
CA GLU A 164 -9.20 -3.18 2.78
C GLU A 164 -9.28 -4.48 1.97
N GLN A 165 -8.38 -4.69 1.02
CA GLN A 165 -8.39 -5.87 0.12
C GLN A 165 -7.35 -6.92 0.50
N ILE A 166 -6.49 -6.62 1.47
CA ILE A 166 -5.42 -7.51 1.96
C ILE A 166 -5.48 -7.70 3.49
N ASP A 167 -6.67 -7.62 4.06
CA ASP A 167 -6.95 -7.82 5.50
C ASP A 167 -6.00 -7.01 6.41
N TYR A 168 -5.72 -5.75 6.02
CA TYR A 168 -4.83 -4.82 6.76
C TYR A 168 -3.41 -5.38 7.00
N THR A 169 -2.98 -6.35 6.20
CA THR A 169 -1.72 -7.09 6.37
C THR A 169 -0.85 -6.93 5.13
N PRO A 170 0.45 -6.59 5.26
CA PRO A 170 1.34 -6.57 4.09
C PRO A 170 1.37 -7.91 3.38
N ILE A 171 1.27 -7.88 2.04
CA ILE A 171 1.27 -9.07 1.19
C ILE A 171 2.65 -9.30 0.55
N HIS A 172 3.10 -10.55 0.46
CA HIS A 172 4.37 -10.87 -0.17
C HIS A 172 4.32 -10.67 -1.69
N ILE A 173 5.40 -10.14 -2.28
CA ILE A 173 5.43 -9.79 -3.71
C ILE A 173 5.14 -10.98 -4.64
N GLU A 174 5.56 -12.20 -4.28
CA GLU A 174 5.27 -13.41 -5.06
C GLU A 174 3.80 -13.82 -5.00
N ASP A 175 3.12 -13.60 -3.86
CA ASP A 175 1.69 -13.87 -3.73
C ASP A 175 0.87 -12.91 -4.60
N VAL A 176 1.28 -11.63 -4.66
CA VAL A 176 0.68 -10.64 -5.57
C VAL A 176 0.88 -11.05 -7.03
N ARG A 177 2.10 -11.47 -7.40
CA ARG A 177 2.40 -11.96 -8.75
C ARG A 177 1.50 -13.13 -9.13
N ASP A 178 1.34 -14.09 -8.23
CA ASP A 178 0.58 -15.32 -8.45
C ASP A 178 -0.94 -15.13 -8.31
N GLY A 179 -1.39 -13.91 -7.95
CA GLY A 179 -2.80 -13.59 -7.75
C GLY A 179 -3.40 -14.26 -6.51
N ARG A 180 -2.56 -14.66 -5.56
CA ARG A 180 -3.01 -15.19 -4.26
C ARG A 180 -3.46 -14.02 -3.37
N LYS A 181 -4.53 -14.22 -2.63
CA LYS A 181 -4.94 -13.33 -1.55
C LYS A 181 -4.20 -13.73 -0.28
N SER A 182 -3.85 -12.76 0.55
CA SER A 182 -3.30 -12.97 1.90
C SER A 182 -4.25 -13.77 2.78
#